data_e4238ce774d63a8f288bb0caddab174f
#
_entry.id   e4238ce774d63a8f288bb0caddab174f
#
_cell.length_a   1.000
_cell.length_b   1.000
_cell.length_c   1.000
_cell.angle_alpha   90.00
_cell.angle_beta   90.00
_cell.angle_gamma   90.00
#
_symmetry.space_group_name_H-M   'P 1'
#
loop_
_entity.id
_entity.type
_entity.pdbx_description
1 polymer ?
#
loop_
_entity_poly.entity_id
_entity_poly.type
_entity_poly.pdbx_seq_one_letter_code
_entity_poly.pdbx_strand_id
1 'polypeptide(L)'
;MGLDGRTLVTKNSFRYLHTLHTMGPAPEPNLTILWSEALPIAFKKYAAQVSIVTSSLQYENDDLMRTDFNSDDYAIACCVSPMVIGKQMQFFGARANLAKTLLYAINGGMDEKLKIQVGPKTAPLMDDVLDYDKVMDSLDHFMDWLAVQYISALNIIHYMHDKYSYEASLMALHDRDVYRTMACGIAGLSVATDSLSAIKYARVKPIRDENGLAVDFEIDGEYPQYGNNDERVDSIACDLVERFMKKIKALPTYRNAVPTQSILTITSNVVYGQKTGNTPDGRRAGTPFAPGANPMHGRDRKGAVASLTSVAKLPESVYICIIEKFKRFS
;
A
#
# COMPACT_ATOMS: atom_id res chain seq x y z
N MET A 1 22.08 7.79 9.34
CA MET A 1 23.52 7.48 9.60
C MET A 1 24.35 8.14 8.51
N GLY A 2 25.56 8.64 8.85
CA GLY A 2 26.51 9.08 7.84
C GLY A 2 27.21 7.90 7.15
N LEU A 3 27.77 8.10 5.95
CA LEU A 3 28.57 7.08 5.25
C LEU A 3 29.78 6.64 6.06
N ASP A 4 30.26 7.48 6.97
CA ASP A 4 31.34 7.18 7.92
C ASP A 4 30.89 6.29 9.12
N GLY A 5 29.64 5.84 9.13
CA GLY A 5 29.05 4.99 10.16
C GLY A 5 28.67 5.73 11.45
N ARG A 6 28.83 7.05 11.51
CA ARG A 6 28.44 7.82 12.70
C ARG A 6 26.93 8.04 12.74
N THR A 7 26.37 7.95 13.94
CA THR A 7 24.97 8.31 14.16
C THR A 7 24.79 9.82 14.12
N LEU A 8 23.66 10.27 13.54
CA LEU A 8 23.21 11.68 13.57
C LEU A 8 22.27 11.95 14.75
N VAL A 9 22.10 11.00 15.66
CA VAL A 9 21.26 11.20 16.85
C VAL A 9 21.89 12.23 17.78
N THR A 10 21.13 13.29 18.07
CA THR A 10 21.54 14.38 18.95
C THR A 10 20.50 14.58 20.05
N LYS A 11 20.75 15.52 20.96
CA LYS A 11 19.77 15.95 21.96
C LYS A 11 18.45 16.43 21.30
N ASN A 12 18.52 17.03 20.12
CA ASN A 12 17.32 17.47 19.40
C ASN A 12 16.48 16.31 18.89
N SER A 13 17.09 15.18 18.52
CA SER A 13 16.34 13.98 18.12
C SER A 13 15.42 13.48 19.25
N PHE A 14 15.90 13.52 20.48
CA PHE A 14 15.05 13.21 21.67
C PHE A 14 13.98 14.26 21.90
N ARG A 15 14.26 15.54 21.64
CA ARG A 15 13.28 16.62 21.79
C ARG A 15 12.13 16.49 20.78
N TYR A 16 12.41 16.12 19.55
CA TYR A 16 11.38 15.85 18.54
C TYR A 16 10.46 14.71 18.96
N LEU A 17 11.02 13.60 19.42
CA LEU A 17 10.24 12.49 19.97
C LEU A 17 9.39 12.93 21.19
N HIS A 18 9.97 13.74 22.07
CA HIS A 18 9.27 14.24 23.24
C HIS A 18 8.09 15.16 22.85
N THR A 19 8.23 15.94 21.79
CA THR A 19 7.14 16.76 21.28
C THR A 19 5.94 15.91 20.88
N LEU A 20 6.17 14.79 20.16
CA LEU A 20 5.10 13.85 19.79
C LEU A 20 4.45 13.22 21.03
N HIS A 21 5.25 12.82 22.00
CA HIS A 21 4.74 12.30 23.27
C HIS A 21 3.83 13.31 23.98
N THR A 22 4.22 14.58 23.98
CA THR A 22 3.44 15.68 24.63
C THR A 22 2.14 15.96 23.87
N MET A 23 2.13 15.81 22.55
CA MET A 23 0.93 16.03 21.74
C MET A 23 -0.12 14.90 21.89
N GLY A 24 0.28 13.75 22.43
CA GLY A 24 -0.61 12.61 22.63
C GLY A 24 -0.92 11.81 21.35
N PRO A 25 -1.97 10.99 21.32
CA PRO A 25 -2.25 10.05 20.25
C PRO A 25 -2.86 10.72 19.02
N ALA A 26 -2.18 11.70 18.44
CA ALA A 26 -2.59 12.38 17.21
C ALA A 26 -1.86 11.72 16.00
N PRO A 27 -2.52 11.58 14.85
CA PRO A 27 -1.87 11.03 13.63
C PRO A 27 -0.91 12.03 12.98
N GLU A 28 -1.09 13.32 13.22
CA GLU A 28 -0.31 14.41 12.65
C GLU A 28 0.04 15.47 13.74
N PRO A 29 1.22 16.09 13.66
CA PRO A 29 2.29 15.86 12.68
C PRO A 29 2.97 14.51 12.88
N ASN A 30 3.35 13.85 11.78
CA ASN A 30 4.13 12.62 11.87
C ASN A 30 5.63 12.88 11.82
N LEU A 31 6.41 11.94 12.32
CA LEU A 31 7.87 11.94 12.30
C LEU A 31 8.39 10.62 11.76
N THR A 32 9.28 10.66 10.76
CA THR A 32 9.95 9.48 10.23
C THR A 32 11.29 9.29 10.92
N ILE A 33 11.50 8.10 11.49
CA ILE A 33 12.79 7.66 12.03
C ILE A 33 13.50 6.87 10.95
N LEU A 34 14.67 7.32 10.54
CA LEU A 34 15.58 6.55 9.71
C LEU A 34 16.27 5.51 10.62
N TRP A 35 15.72 4.30 10.61
CA TRP A 35 16.14 3.23 11.52
C TRP A 35 17.37 2.51 11.00
N SER A 36 18.35 2.35 11.89
CA SER A 36 19.58 1.58 11.64
C SER A 36 19.92 0.73 12.85
N GLU A 37 20.59 -0.41 12.61
CA GLU A 37 21.11 -1.23 13.70
C GLU A 37 22.14 -0.47 14.55
N ALA A 38 22.85 0.48 13.97
CA ALA A 38 23.87 1.30 14.64
C ALA A 38 23.30 2.43 15.52
N LEU A 39 21.99 2.67 15.53
CA LEU A 39 21.40 3.68 16.40
C LEU A 39 21.64 3.39 17.89
N PRO A 40 21.87 4.44 18.73
CA PRO A 40 22.06 4.25 20.16
C PRO A 40 20.85 3.57 20.81
N ILE A 41 21.12 2.60 21.68
CA ILE A 41 20.08 1.81 22.35
C ILE A 41 19.11 2.68 23.15
N ALA A 42 19.58 3.79 23.75
CA ALA A 42 18.73 4.74 24.47
C ALA A 42 17.71 5.41 23.54
N PHE A 43 18.13 5.77 22.31
CA PHE A 43 17.24 6.35 21.30
C PHE A 43 16.21 5.32 20.81
N LYS A 44 16.66 4.08 20.51
CA LYS A 44 15.77 2.97 20.12
C LYS A 44 14.68 2.71 21.16
N LYS A 45 15.07 2.63 22.45
CA LYS A 45 14.12 2.42 23.56
C LYS A 45 13.12 3.56 23.66
N TYR A 46 13.58 4.80 23.57
CA TYR A 46 12.69 5.96 23.67
C TYR A 46 11.75 6.06 22.46
N ALA A 47 12.23 5.81 21.24
CA ALA A 47 11.40 5.73 20.06
C ALA A 47 10.29 4.67 20.19
N ALA A 48 10.63 3.48 20.67
CA ALA A 48 9.65 2.42 20.94
C ALA A 48 8.60 2.85 21.99
N GLN A 49 9.01 3.52 23.08
CA GLN A 49 8.07 4.05 24.08
C GLN A 49 7.11 5.06 23.48
N VAL A 50 7.62 5.98 22.66
CA VAL A 50 6.77 6.98 21.99
C VAL A 50 5.82 6.32 21.00
N SER A 51 6.25 5.27 20.28
CA SER A 51 5.38 4.52 19.36
C SER A 51 4.20 3.82 20.05
N ILE A 52 4.32 3.50 21.34
CA ILE A 52 3.22 2.91 22.12
C ILE A 52 2.12 3.94 22.44
N VAL A 53 2.51 5.18 22.66
CA VAL A 53 1.60 6.24 23.13
C VAL A 53 1.09 7.17 22.02
N THR A 54 1.72 7.14 20.84
CA THR A 54 1.30 7.95 19.70
C THR A 54 1.33 7.15 18.40
N SER A 55 0.46 7.48 17.47
CA SER A 55 0.41 6.88 16.12
C SER A 55 1.17 7.71 15.07
N SER A 56 1.92 8.71 15.47
CA SER A 56 2.59 9.66 14.58
C SER A 56 4.07 9.34 14.30
N LEU A 57 4.56 8.16 14.70
CA LEU A 57 5.89 7.69 14.34
C LEU A 57 5.87 6.70 13.19
N GLN A 58 6.76 6.90 12.24
CA GLN A 58 7.06 6.00 11.12
C GLN A 58 8.52 5.56 11.21
N TYR A 59 8.83 4.41 10.59
CA TYR A 59 10.17 3.87 10.53
C TYR A 59 10.51 3.51 9.09
N GLU A 60 11.67 3.98 8.63
CA GLU A 60 12.27 3.61 7.34
C GLU A 60 13.63 2.98 7.58
N ASN A 61 13.99 1.98 6.77
CA ASN A 61 15.26 1.27 6.91
C ASN A 61 16.41 2.09 6.32
N ASP A 62 17.13 2.82 7.17
CA ASP A 62 18.27 3.66 6.79
C ASP A 62 19.44 2.85 6.19
N ASP A 63 19.68 1.65 6.70
CA ASP A 63 20.78 0.82 6.23
C ASP A 63 20.52 0.35 4.79
N LEU A 64 19.30 -0.05 4.48
CA LEU A 64 18.88 -0.39 3.11
C LEU A 64 18.90 0.83 2.18
N MET A 65 18.29 1.93 2.59
CA MET A 65 18.18 3.14 1.75
C MET A 65 19.55 3.71 1.39
N ARG A 66 20.49 3.75 2.32
CA ARG A 66 21.86 4.20 2.01
C ARG A 66 22.58 3.28 1.03
N THR A 67 22.31 1.99 1.11
CA THR A 67 22.87 1.02 0.16
C THR A 67 22.25 1.21 -1.23
N ASP A 68 20.95 1.33 -1.33
CA ASP A 68 20.23 1.46 -2.60
C ASP A 68 20.57 2.77 -3.32
N PHE A 69 20.65 3.87 -2.57
CA PHE A 69 21.02 5.18 -3.15
C PHE A 69 22.52 5.42 -3.25
N ASN A 70 23.33 4.56 -2.64
CA ASN A 70 24.77 4.80 -2.48
C ASN A 70 25.06 6.23 -1.98
N SER A 71 24.30 6.70 -1.03
CA SER A 71 24.32 8.08 -0.52
C SER A 71 23.78 8.15 0.90
N ASP A 72 24.30 9.06 1.71
CA ASP A 72 23.74 9.47 2.99
C ASP A 72 22.96 10.80 2.89
N ASP A 73 22.91 11.39 1.69
CA ASP A 73 22.27 12.67 1.40
C ASP A 73 20.88 12.42 0.75
N TYR A 74 20.03 11.72 1.47
CA TYR A 74 18.65 11.50 1.07
C TYR A 74 17.67 11.93 2.18
N ALA A 75 16.44 12.16 1.81
CA ALA A 75 15.35 12.47 2.72
C ALA A 75 14.08 11.70 2.32
N ILE A 76 13.20 11.53 3.29
CA ILE A 76 11.86 10.99 3.04
C ILE A 76 10.92 12.15 2.76
N ALA A 77 10.41 12.19 1.54
CA ALA A 77 9.39 13.17 1.17
C ALA A 77 8.00 12.66 1.55
N CYS A 78 7.19 13.52 2.11
CA CYS A 78 5.86 13.18 2.63
C CYS A 78 5.95 12.09 3.71
N CYS A 79 5.55 10.86 3.39
CA CYS A 79 5.48 9.76 4.36
C CYS A 79 6.46 8.62 4.05
N VAL A 80 6.72 8.30 2.76
CA VAL A 80 7.36 7.03 2.37
C VAL A 80 8.21 7.12 1.12
N SER A 81 8.49 8.31 0.60
CA SER A 81 9.19 8.48 -0.66
C SER A 81 10.63 8.93 -0.44
N PRO A 82 11.60 8.01 -0.38
CA PRO A 82 12.99 8.39 -0.26
C PRO A 82 13.51 9.00 -1.56
N MET A 83 14.27 10.07 -1.46
CA MET A 83 14.86 10.77 -2.59
C MET A 83 16.22 11.34 -2.22
N VAL A 84 17.19 11.25 -3.14
CA VAL A 84 18.46 11.97 -3.01
C VAL A 84 18.22 13.46 -3.25
N ILE A 85 18.59 14.27 -2.27
CA ILE A 85 18.29 15.71 -2.24
C ILE A 85 18.95 16.41 -3.43
N GLY A 86 18.17 17.23 -4.14
CA GLY A 86 18.62 18.00 -5.29
C GLY A 86 18.87 17.21 -6.57
N LYS A 87 18.85 15.88 -6.54
CA LYS A 87 19.14 14.99 -7.69
C LYS A 87 17.95 14.19 -8.17
N GLN A 88 16.98 13.97 -7.29
CA GLN A 88 15.80 13.18 -7.60
C GLN A 88 14.53 13.97 -7.32
N MET A 89 13.49 13.68 -8.08
CA MET A 89 12.13 14.14 -7.81
C MET A 89 11.15 13.00 -8.02
N GLN A 90 10.04 13.03 -7.33
CA GLN A 90 8.98 12.05 -7.49
C GLN A 90 7.69 12.71 -7.95
N PHE A 91 7.15 12.23 -9.06
CA PHE A 91 5.79 12.52 -9.43
C PHE A 91 4.84 11.88 -8.43
N PHE A 92 3.98 12.70 -7.83
CA PHE A 92 3.01 12.23 -6.85
C PHE A 92 2.01 11.28 -7.51
N GLY A 93 1.68 10.19 -6.81
CA GLY A 93 0.78 9.15 -7.30
C GLY A 93 -0.60 9.16 -6.66
N ALA A 94 -1.50 8.45 -7.29
CA ALA A 94 -2.78 8.01 -6.73
C ALA A 94 -2.67 6.55 -6.24
N ARG A 95 -3.78 5.93 -5.87
CA ARG A 95 -3.82 4.52 -5.45
C ARG A 95 -4.81 3.75 -6.31
N ALA A 96 -4.37 2.57 -6.76
CA ALA A 96 -5.21 1.59 -7.44
C ALA A 96 -5.89 0.69 -6.39
N ASN A 97 -7.21 0.55 -6.46
CA ASN A 97 -7.98 -0.25 -5.51
C ASN A 97 -8.08 -1.70 -5.99
N LEU A 98 -7.17 -2.58 -5.54
CA LEU A 98 -7.15 -3.98 -5.95
C LEU A 98 -8.36 -4.78 -5.45
N ALA A 99 -8.89 -4.46 -4.26
CA ALA A 99 -10.09 -5.14 -3.76
C ALA A 99 -11.32 -4.85 -4.62
N LYS A 100 -11.44 -3.62 -5.13
CA LYS A 100 -12.50 -3.26 -6.08
C LYS A 100 -12.29 -3.93 -7.45
N THR A 101 -11.05 -4.02 -7.88
CA THR A 101 -10.69 -4.68 -9.15
C THR A 101 -11.02 -6.16 -9.11
N LEU A 102 -10.84 -6.83 -7.96
CA LEU A 102 -11.28 -8.21 -7.77
C LEU A 102 -12.81 -8.37 -7.95
N LEU A 103 -13.60 -7.42 -7.44
CA LEU A 103 -15.06 -7.45 -7.65
C LEU A 103 -15.42 -7.22 -9.13
N TYR A 104 -14.70 -6.36 -9.85
CA TYR A 104 -14.87 -6.22 -11.30
C TYR A 104 -14.52 -7.52 -12.03
N ALA A 105 -13.44 -8.20 -11.63
CA ALA A 105 -13.04 -9.47 -12.22
C ALA A 105 -14.12 -10.56 -12.04
N ILE A 106 -14.75 -10.64 -10.88
CA ILE A 106 -15.85 -11.56 -10.60
C ILE A 106 -17.11 -11.22 -11.42
N ASN A 107 -17.40 -9.91 -11.58
CA ASN A 107 -18.62 -9.40 -12.19
C ASN A 107 -18.46 -9.01 -13.67
N GLY A 108 -17.42 -9.47 -14.39
CA GLY A 108 -17.24 -9.17 -15.81
C GLY A 108 -17.11 -7.69 -16.13
N GLY A 109 -16.52 -6.91 -15.25
CA GLY A 109 -16.28 -5.46 -15.38
C GLY A 109 -17.42 -4.57 -14.90
N MET A 110 -18.51 -5.14 -14.38
CA MET A 110 -19.60 -4.40 -13.79
C MET A 110 -19.28 -3.96 -12.37
N ASP A 111 -19.64 -2.72 -12.02
CA ASP A 111 -19.55 -2.21 -10.66
C ASP A 111 -20.75 -2.74 -9.83
N GLU A 112 -20.45 -3.45 -8.75
CA GLU A 112 -21.44 -4.11 -7.89
C GLU A 112 -22.33 -3.13 -7.12
N LYS A 113 -21.89 -1.87 -6.96
CA LYS A 113 -22.64 -0.81 -6.28
C LYS A 113 -23.37 0.10 -7.24
N LEU A 114 -22.70 0.56 -8.29
CA LEU A 114 -23.27 1.53 -9.25
C LEU A 114 -24.08 0.85 -10.34
N LYS A 115 -23.92 -0.47 -10.52
CA LYS A 115 -24.64 -1.26 -11.55
C LYS A 115 -24.34 -0.80 -12.98
N ILE A 116 -23.15 -0.29 -13.23
CA ILE A 116 -22.69 0.17 -14.53
C ILE A 116 -21.44 -0.59 -14.97
N GLN A 117 -21.21 -0.67 -16.27
CA GLN A 117 -19.97 -1.20 -16.82
C GLN A 117 -18.84 -0.19 -16.62
N VAL A 118 -17.81 -0.56 -15.86
CA VAL A 118 -16.63 0.27 -15.58
C VAL A 118 -15.38 -0.29 -16.22
N GLY A 119 -15.15 -1.59 -16.08
CA GLY A 119 -14.01 -2.29 -16.67
C GLY A 119 -14.31 -2.88 -18.06
N PRO A 120 -13.38 -3.61 -18.66
CA PRO A 120 -13.62 -4.36 -19.88
C PRO A 120 -14.83 -5.29 -19.72
N LYS A 121 -15.66 -5.35 -20.75
CA LYS A 121 -16.80 -6.26 -20.74
C LYS A 121 -16.32 -7.69 -21.01
N THR A 122 -16.33 -8.52 -19.97
CA THR A 122 -16.04 -9.94 -20.04
C THR A 122 -17.22 -10.77 -19.54
N ALA A 123 -17.20 -12.08 -19.72
CA ALA A 123 -18.17 -12.94 -19.08
C ALA A 123 -17.97 -12.92 -17.56
N PRO A 124 -19.02 -12.68 -16.76
CA PRO A 124 -18.91 -12.80 -15.32
C PRO A 124 -18.67 -14.27 -14.91
N LEU A 125 -18.02 -14.48 -13.78
CA LEU A 125 -17.80 -15.81 -13.24
C LEU A 125 -19.09 -16.32 -12.60
N MET A 126 -19.78 -17.24 -13.26
CA MET A 126 -21.13 -17.71 -12.87
C MET A 126 -21.12 -19.01 -12.05
N ASP A 127 -19.96 -19.48 -11.63
CA ASP A 127 -19.84 -20.68 -10.81
C ASP A 127 -20.61 -20.54 -9.48
N ASP A 128 -21.20 -21.63 -9.00
CA ASP A 128 -21.88 -21.67 -7.68
C ASP A 128 -20.91 -21.50 -6.51
N VAL A 129 -19.68 -21.94 -6.70
CA VAL A 129 -18.55 -21.76 -5.80
C VAL A 129 -17.41 -21.16 -6.62
N LEU A 130 -16.82 -20.07 -6.17
CA LEU A 130 -15.72 -19.41 -6.88
C LEU A 130 -14.51 -20.36 -6.97
N ASP A 131 -14.00 -20.52 -8.19
CA ASP A 131 -12.77 -21.25 -8.47
C ASP A 131 -11.58 -20.30 -8.45
N TYR A 132 -10.53 -20.66 -7.68
CA TYR A 132 -9.37 -19.80 -7.47
C TYR A 132 -8.63 -19.45 -8.76
N ASP A 133 -8.40 -20.43 -9.61
CA ASP A 133 -7.61 -20.24 -10.84
C ASP A 133 -8.39 -19.36 -11.84
N LYS A 134 -9.69 -19.59 -12.00
CA LYS A 134 -10.55 -18.72 -12.84
C LYS A 134 -10.61 -17.30 -12.32
N VAL A 135 -10.69 -17.11 -10.99
CA VAL A 135 -10.69 -15.79 -10.38
C VAL A 135 -9.34 -15.09 -10.60
N MET A 136 -8.23 -15.81 -10.44
CA MET A 136 -6.89 -15.26 -10.66
C MET A 136 -6.65 -14.89 -12.13
N ASP A 137 -7.07 -15.71 -13.07
CA ASP A 137 -6.95 -15.43 -14.51
C ASP A 137 -7.77 -14.17 -14.88
N SER A 138 -9.00 -14.10 -14.38
CA SER A 138 -9.83 -12.90 -14.59
C SER A 138 -9.21 -11.67 -13.94
N LEU A 139 -8.76 -11.78 -12.69
CA LEU A 139 -8.13 -10.67 -11.97
C LEU A 139 -6.86 -10.19 -12.68
N ASP A 140 -6.04 -11.09 -13.19
CA ASP A 140 -4.82 -10.74 -13.91
C ASP A 140 -5.14 -9.90 -15.16
N HIS A 141 -6.17 -10.30 -15.93
CA HIS A 141 -6.67 -9.52 -17.07
C HIS A 141 -7.18 -8.13 -16.62
N PHE A 142 -7.93 -8.03 -15.51
CA PHE A 142 -8.40 -6.75 -15.00
C PHE A 142 -7.29 -5.90 -14.42
N MET A 143 -6.21 -6.49 -13.90
CA MET A 143 -5.01 -5.75 -13.49
C MET A 143 -4.27 -5.15 -14.69
N ASP A 144 -4.24 -5.80 -15.87
CA ASP A 144 -3.70 -5.20 -17.10
C ASP A 144 -4.48 -3.94 -17.50
N TRP A 145 -5.80 -4.04 -17.53
CA TRP A 145 -6.65 -2.89 -17.80
C TRP A 145 -6.45 -1.77 -16.76
N LEU A 146 -6.45 -2.12 -15.48
CA LEU A 146 -6.26 -1.18 -14.39
C LEU A 146 -4.91 -0.45 -14.52
N ALA A 147 -3.84 -1.16 -14.80
CA ALA A 147 -2.50 -0.58 -14.97
C ALA A 147 -2.47 0.47 -16.08
N VAL A 148 -3.10 0.17 -17.24
CA VAL A 148 -3.22 1.11 -18.36
C VAL A 148 -4.01 2.36 -17.97
N GLN A 149 -5.18 2.20 -17.34
CA GLN A 149 -5.99 3.35 -16.90
C GLN A 149 -5.26 4.19 -15.85
N TYR A 150 -4.61 3.51 -14.91
CA TYR A 150 -3.90 4.13 -13.80
C TYR A 150 -2.71 4.98 -14.29
N ILE A 151 -1.83 4.41 -15.10
CA ILE A 151 -0.67 5.13 -15.65
C ILE A 151 -1.11 6.23 -16.61
N SER A 152 -2.12 6.00 -17.45
CA SER A 152 -2.66 7.04 -18.33
C SER A 152 -3.20 8.23 -17.55
N ALA A 153 -3.94 7.98 -16.47
CA ALA A 153 -4.45 9.04 -15.60
C ALA A 153 -3.30 9.83 -14.95
N LEU A 154 -2.29 9.15 -14.40
CA LEU A 154 -1.12 9.80 -13.82
C LEU A 154 -0.36 10.64 -14.86
N ASN A 155 -0.14 10.12 -16.05
CA ASN A 155 0.51 10.86 -17.14
C ASN A 155 -0.23 12.15 -17.49
N ILE A 156 -1.57 12.08 -17.58
CA ILE A 156 -2.41 13.27 -17.86
C ILE A 156 -2.31 14.28 -16.71
N ILE A 157 -2.40 13.84 -15.47
CA ILE A 157 -2.31 14.70 -14.28
C ILE A 157 -0.98 15.46 -14.29
N HIS A 158 0.14 14.75 -14.47
CA HIS A 158 1.46 15.38 -14.44
C HIS A 158 1.72 16.28 -15.65
N TYR A 159 1.26 15.89 -16.84
CA TYR A 159 1.26 16.77 -18.00
C TYR A 159 0.49 18.08 -17.74
N MET A 160 -0.70 17.98 -17.14
CA MET A 160 -1.52 19.15 -16.84
C MET A 160 -0.89 20.06 -15.77
N HIS A 161 -0.21 19.47 -14.78
CA HIS A 161 0.55 20.26 -13.80
C HIS A 161 1.70 21.01 -14.47
N ASP A 162 2.47 20.34 -15.32
CA ASP A 162 3.62 20.93 -16.00
C ASP A 162 3.23 22.01 -17.02
N LYS A 163 2.04 21.91 -17.60
CA LYS A 163 1.48 22.97 -18.46
C LYS A 163 1.50 24.34 -17.75
N TYR A 164 1.42 24.34 -16.42
CA TYR A 164 1.48 25.55 -15.59
C TYR A 164 2.82 25.70 -14.85
N SER A 165 3.89 25.11 -15.37
CA SER A 165 5.25 25.20 -14.83
C SER A 165 5.41 24.69 -13.40
N TYR A 166 4.59 23.73 -12.99
CA TYR A 166 4.62 23.19 -11.61
C TYR A 166 5.95 22.51 -11.29
N GLU A 167 6.42 21.60 -12.16
CA GLU A 167 7.72 20.93 -11.97
C GLU A 167 8.87 21.93 -11.94
N ALA A 168 8.92 22.87 -12.88
CA ALA A 168 9.97 23.89 -12.95
C ALA A 168 10.06 24.72 -11.66
N SER A 169 8.92 25.06 -11.07
CA SER A 169 8.86 25.80 -9.82
C SER A 169 9.39 24.98 -8.63
N LEU A 170 9.07 23.69 -8.56
CA LEU A 170 9.53 22.80 -7.50
C LEU A 170 11.02 22.46 -7.61
N MET A 171 11.57 22.43 -8.81
CA MET A 171 12.94 22.00 -9.08
C MET A 171 13.93 23.13 -9.26
N ALA A 172 13.62 24.35 -8.84
CA ALA A 172 14.50 25.50 -8.98
C ALA A 172 15.90 25.33 -8.35
N LEU A 173 16.01 24.46 -7.33
CA LEU A 173 17.28 24.17 -6.64
C LEU A 173 17.82 22.76 -6.93
N HIS A 174 17.28 22.06 -7.93
CA HIS A 174 17.77 20.76 -8.35
C HIS A 174 18.93 20.86 -9.33
N ASP A 175 19.68 19.78 -9.43
CA ASP A 175 20.69 19.59 -10.47
C ASP A 175 20.05 19.65 -11.86
N ARG A 176 20.87 19.81 -12.89
CA ARG A 176 20.42 19.88 -14.28
C ARG A 176 19.75 18.57 -14.73
N ASP A 177 20.36 17.44 -14.40
CA ASP A 177 19.89 16.11 -14.80
C ASP A 177 19.21 15.42 -13.62
N VAL A 178 17.90 15.58 -13.54
CA VAL A 178 17.11 15.05 -12.43
C VAL A 178 16.59 13.65 -12.75
N TYR A 179 16.84 12.70 -11.85
CA TYR A 179 16.23 11.37 -11.91
C TYR A 179 14.79 11.43 -11.41
N ARG A 180 13.86 11.03 -12.26
CA ARG A 180 12.43 11.11 -11.96
C ARG A 180 11.86 9.75 -11.60
N THR A 181 11.10 9.71 -10.53
CA THR A 181 10.26 8.57 -10.15
C THR A 181 8.79 8.94 -10.23
N MET A 182 7.93 7.94 -10.34
CA MET A 182 6.47 8.11 -10.28
C MET A 182 5.91 7.20 -9.19
N ALA A 183 5.30 7.80 -8.18
CA ALA A 183 4.74 7.05 -7.06
C ALA A 183 3.46 6.33 -7.47
N CYS A 184 3.51 5.02 -7.60
CA CYS A 184 2.36 4.18 -7.84
C CYS A 184 1.91 3.52 -6.54
N GLY A 185 0.63 3.59 -6.19
CA GLY A 185 0.11 3.09 -4.92
C GLY A 185 -0.93 1.99 -5.09
N ILE A 186 -0.96 1.07 -4.13
CA ILE A 186 -2.00 0.05 -3.97
C ILE A 186 -2.84 0.37 -2.73
N ALA A 187 -4.16 0.27 -2.86
CA ALA A 187 -5.12 0.24 -1.77
C ALA A 187 -5.84 -1.12 -1.73
N GLY A 188 -6.15 -1.59 -0.52
CA GLY A 188 -6.94 -2.81 -0.33
C GLY A 188 -6.16 -4.11 -0.57
N LEU A 189 -4.82 -4.10 -0.46
CA LEU A 189 -4.02 -5.31 -0.60
C LEU A 189 -4.49 -6.42 0.33
N SER A 190 -4.61 -6.15 1.64
CA SER A 190 -5.03 -7.15 2.64
C SER A 190 -6.42 -7.71 2.36
N VAL A 191 -7.36 -6.88 1.86
CA VAL A 191 -8.71 -7.31 1.50
C VAL A 191 -8.69 -8.22 0.27
N ALA A 192 -7.94 -7.86 -0.77
CA ALA A 192 -7.78 -8.69 -1.97
C ALA A 192 -7.07 -10.01 -1.64
N THR A 193 -6.02 -9.96 -0.84
CA THR A 193 -5.26 -11.13 -0.38
C THR A 193 -6.13 -12.10 0.42
N ASP A 194 -6.85 -11.60 1.42
CA ASP A 194 -7.75 -12.42 2.24
C ASP A 194 -8.92 -12.97 1.44
N SER A 195 -9.44 -12.20 0.48
CA SER A 195 -10.49 -12.67 -0.44
C SER A 195 -10.01 -13.83 -1.30
N LEU A 196 -8.82 -13.73 -1.87
CA LEU A 196 -8.21 -14.81 -2.65
C LEU A 196 -7.87 -16.01 -1.78
N SER A 197 -7.41 -15.78 -0.56
CA SER A 197 -7.17 -16.85 0.42
C SER A 197 -8.47 -17.58 0.78
N ALA A 198 -9.56 -16.86 1.00
CA ALA A 198 -10.87 -17.45 1.25
C ALA A 198 -11.34 -18.31 0.06
N ILE A 199 -11.21 -17.79 -1.16
CA ILE A 199 -11.57 -18.52 -2.39
C ILE A 199 -10.72 -19.78 -2.58
N LYS A 200 -9.43 -19.74 -2.21
CA LYS A 200 -8.49 -20.86 -2.37
C LYS A 200 -8.64 -21.96 -1.34
N TYR A 201 -8.93 -21.60 -0.08
CA TYR A 201 -8.85 -22.52 1.06
C TYR A 201 -10.19 -22.81 1.75
N ALA A 202 -11.24 -22.04 1.43
CA ALA A 202 -12.61 -22.28 1.89
C ALA A 202 -13.56 -22.42 0.69
N ARG A 203 -14.85 -22.56 0.94
CA ARG A 203 -15.89 -22.53 -0.09
C ARG A 203 -16.56 -21.18 -0.08
N VAL A 204 -16.33 -20.38 -1.12
CA VAL A 204 -16.94 -19.06 -1.25
C VAL A 204 -18.02 -19.11 -2.33
N LYS A 205 -19.28 -18.91 -1.91
CA LYS A 205 -20.44 -18.84 -2.80
C LYS A 205 -20.84 -17.40 -3.02
N PRO A 206 -20.86 -16.90 -4.27
CA PRO A 206 -21.36 -15.57 -4.55
C PRO A 206 -22.88 -15.52 -4.43
N ILE A 207 -23.38 -14.55 -3.67
CA ILE A 207 -24.81 -14.20 -3.63
C ILE A 207 -25.04 -13.14 -4.70
N ARG A 208 -25.93 -13.46 -5.66
CA ARG A 208 -26.16 -12.62 -6.81
C ARG A 208 -27.50 -11.89 -6.68
N ASP A 209 -27.52 -10.68 -7.21
CA ASP A 209 -28.77 -9.93 -7.36
C ASP A 209 -29.59 -10.37 -8.60
N GLU A 210 -30.70 -9.71 -8.83
CA GLU A 210 -31.60 -9.95 -9.96
C GLU A 210 -30.95 -9.80 -11.35
N ASN A 211 -29.83 -9.06 -11.42
CA ASN A 211 -29.05 -8.85 -12.63
C ASN A 211 -27.88 -9.84 -12.78
N GLY A 212 -27.77 -10.80 -11.86
CA GLY A 212 -26.68 -11.78 -11.83
C GLY A 212 -25.36 -11.28 -11.26
N LEU A 213 -25.32 -10.05 -10.70
CA LEU A 213 -24.10 -9.51 -10.10
C LEU A 213 -23.87 -10.09 -8.72
N ALA A 214 -22.66 -10.56 -8.47
CA ALA A 214 -22.22 -10.95 -7.13
C ALA A 214 -22.13 -9.70 -6.24
N VAL A 215 -23.02 -9.61 -5.25
CA VAL A 215 -23.16 -8.46 -4.34
C VAL A 215 -22.84 -8.83 -2.90
N ASP A 216 -22.80 -10.11 -2.58
CA ASP A 216 -22.40 -10.64 -1.28
C ASP A 216 -21.79 -12.04 -1.44
N PHE A 217 -21.22 -12.60 -0.36
CA PHE A 217 -20.52 -13.87 -0.38
C PHE A 217 -20.80 -14.67 0.89
N GLU A 218 -21.15 -15.94 0.74
CA GLU A 218 -21.16 -16.93 1.83
C GLU A 218 -19.83 -17.67 1.86
N ILE A 219 -19.23 -17.78 3.04
CA ILE A 219 -17.95 -18.46 3.26
C ILE A 219 -18.20 -19.65 4.17
N ASP A 220 -17.92 -20.84 3.66
CA ASP A 220 -18.00 -22.09 4.42
C ASP A 220 -16.58 -22.66 4.55
N GLY A 221 -16.12 -22.79 5.79
CA GLY A 221 -14.78 -23.24 6.13
C GLY A 221 -13.85 -22.13 6.62
N GLU A 222 -12.69 -22.55 7.11
CA GLU A 222 -11.63 -21.65 7.58
C GLU A 222 -10.58 -21.42 6.49
N TYR A 223 -9.97 -20.25 6.49
CA TYR A 223 -8.89 -19.89 5.55
C TYR A 223 -7.79 -19.07 6.25
N PRO A 224 -6.54 -19.14 5.76
CA PRO A 224 -5.46 -18.33 6.29
C PRO A 224 -5.73 -16.84 6.08
N GLN A 225 -5.54 -16.04 7.13
CA GLN A 225 -5.72 -14.58 7.08
C GLN A 225 -4.36 -13.89 7.13
N TYR A 226 -4.19 -12.87 6.32
CA TYR A 226 -2.98 -12.05 6.22
C TYR A 226 -2.64 -11.37 7.55
N GLY A 227 -1.35 -11.29 7.86
CA GLY A 227 -0.85 -10.73 9.12
C GLY A 227 -0.64 -11.75 10.24
N ASN A 228 -0.57 -13.04 9.92
CA ASN A 228 -0.34 -14.12 10.87
C ASN A 228 0.94 -14.92 10.60
N ASN A 229 1.84 -14.42 9.76
CA ASN A 229 3.05 -15.11 9.33
C ASN A 229 2.74 -16.51 8.77
N ASP A 230 1.73 -16.59 7.91
CA ASP A 230 1.31 -17.82 7.25
C ASP A 230 1.64 -17.73 5.75
N GLU A 231 2.58 -18.58 5.31
CA GLU A 231 3.11 -18.54 3.94
C GLU A 231 2.04 -18.74 2.88
N ARG A 232 0.97 -19.47 3.20
CA ARG A 232 -0.14 -19.72 2.28
C ARG A 232 -0.85 -18.46 1.82
N VAL A 233 -0.97 -17.47 2.71
CA VAL A 233 -1.62 -16.19 2.40
C VAL A 233 -0.61 -15.08 2.15
N ASP A 234 0.56 -15.10 2.81
CA ASP A 234 1.60 -14.10 2.60
C ASP A 234 2.14 -14.16 1.16
N SER A 235 2.28 -15.36 0.58
CA SER A 235 2.67 -15.54 -0.83
C SER A 235 1.64 -14.96 -1.81
N ILE A 236 0.35 -14.99 -1.49
CA ILE A 236 -0.70 -14.36 -2.32
C ILE A 236 -0.51 -12.83 -2.32
N ALA A 237 -0.20 -12.24 -1.17
CA ALA A 237 0.06 -10.80 -1.08
C ALA A 237 1.29 -10.40 -1.91
N CYS A 238 2.37 -11.16 -1.83
CA CYS A 238 3.58 -10.93 -2.62
C CYS A 238 3.30 -11.04 -4.12
N ASP A 239 2.62 -12.10 -4.56
CA ASP A 239 2.28 -12.32 -5.96
C ASP A 239 1.42 -11.18 -6.54
N LEU A 240 0.41 -10.70 -5.80
CA LEU A 240 -0.42 -9.56 -6.23
C LEU A 240 0.41 -8.29 -6.45
N VAL A 241 1.31 -7.99 -5.52
CA VAL A 241 2.19 -6.83 -5.58
C VAL A 241 3.14 -6.91 -6.77
N GLU A 242 3.81 -8.05 -6.94
CA GLU A 242 4.76 -8.28 -8.04
C GLU A 242 4.09 -8.23 -9.41
N ARG A 243 2.95 -8.90 -9.57
CA ARG A 243 2.16 -8.88 -10.82
C ARG A 243 1.76 -7.47 -11.20
N PHE A 244 1.18 -6.71 -10.26
CA PHE A 244 0.71 -5.36 -10.56
C PHE A 244 1.88 -4.42 -10.88
N MET A 245 2.98 -4.52 -10.13
CA MET A 245 4.18 -3.73 -10.40
C MET A 245 4.81 -4.05 -11.76
N LYS A 246 4.86 -5.33 -12.15
CA LYS A 246 5.34 -5.75 -13.47
C LYS A 246 4.51 -5.12 -14.60
N LYS A 247 3.18 -5.10 -14.45
CA LYS A 247 2.27 -4.49 -15.43
C LYS A 247 2.46 -2.97 -15.51
N ILE A 248 2.61 -2.29 -14.39
CA ILE A 248 2.90 -0.85 -14.33
C ILE A 248 4.23 -0.52 -15.01
N LYS A 249 5.30 -1.26 -14.69
CA LYS A 249 6.66 -1.02 -15.25
C LYS A 249 6.74 -1.22 -16.77
N ALA A 250 5.81 -1.96 -17.36
CA ALA A 250 5.75 -2.19 -18.80
C ALA A 250 5.16 -1.00 -19.59
N LEU A 251 4.60 0.01 -18.91
CA LEU A 251 3.88 1.11 -19.53
C LEU A 251 4.75 2.38 -19.60
N PRO A 252 4.59 3.18 -20.67
CA PRO A 252 5.30 4.45 -20.79
C PRO A 252 4.78 5.47 -19.76
N THR A 253 5.70 6.12 -19.08
CA THR A 253 5.41 7.12 -18.06
C THR A 253 5.75 8.52 -18.52
N TYR A 254 5.10 9.52 -17.95
CA TYR A 254 5.40 10.92 -18.21
C TYR A 254 6.87 11.23 -17.91
N ARG A 255 7.57 11.85 -18.89
CA ARG A 255 9.00 12.17 -18.83
C ARG A 255 9.91 10.98 -18.47
N ASN A 256 9.51 9.78 -18.86
CA ASN A 256 10.22 8.52 -18.55
C ASN A 256 10.53 8.33 -17.05
N ALA A 257 9.63 8.81 -16.18
CA ALA A 257 9.76 8.61 -14.74
C ALA A 257 9.71 7.10 -14.40
N VAL A 258 10.59 6.65 -13.52
CA VAL A 258 10.63 5.25 -13.10
C VAL A 258 9.51 4.98 -12.10
N PRO A 259 8.58 4.05 -12.38
CA PRO A 259 7.53 3.72 -11.44
C PRO A 259 8.11 3.11 -10.16
N THR A 260 7.71 3.64 -9.03
CA THR A 260 7.90 3.05 -7.70
C THR A 260 6.55 2.62 -7.15
N GLN A 261 6.50 1.64 -6.28
CA GLN A 261 5.24 1.17 -5.71
C GLN A 261 5.21 1.38 -4.21
N SER A 262 4.07 1.84 -3.72
CA SER A 262 3.79 1.95 -2.29
C SER A 262 2.46 1.30 -1.95
N ILE A 263 2.35 0.76 -0.74
CA ILE A 263 1.10 0.24 -0.21
C ILE A 263 0.70 1.17 0.92
N LEU A 264 -0.09 2.18 0.59
CA LEU A 264 -0.41 3.27 1.50
C LEU A 264 -1.79 3.84 1.18
N THR A 265 -2.66 3.92 2.18
CA THR A 265 -3.99 4.53 2.04
C THR A 265 -4.16 5.79 2.87
N ILE A 266 -3.39 5.95 3.93
CA ILE A 266 -3.56 7.01 4.94
C ILE A 266 -5.05 7.07 5.36
N THR A 267 -5.63 8.25 5.50
CA THR A 267 -7.04 8.45 5.85
C THR A 267 -8.03 8.09 4.72
N SER A 268 -7.54 7.89 3.48
CA SER A 268 -8.37 7.47 2.34
C SER A 268 -8.93 6.05 2.48
N ASN A 269 -8.43 5.25 3.41
CA ASN A 269 -8.92 3.89 3.70
C ASN A 269 -10.44 3.84 3.95
N VAL A 270 -11.00 4.87 4.58
CA VAL A 270 -12.44 5.02 4.81
C VAL A 270 -13.19 5.15 3.48
N VAL A 271 -12.71 6.03 2.59
CA VAL A 271 -13.33 6.26 1.28
C VAL A 271 -13.27 5.01 0.40
N TYR A 272 -12.13 4.31 0.38
CA TYR A 272 -12.00 3.03 -0.35
C TYR A 272 -12.99 1.99 0.19
N GLY A 273 -13.12 1.89 1.52
CA GLY A 273 -14.09 1.00 2.16
C GLY A 273 -15.53 1.32 1.76
N GLN A 274 -15.90 2.60 1.75
CA GLN A 274 -17.24 3.07 1.36
C GLN A 274 -17.56 2.77 -0.12
N LYS A 275 -16.58 2.90 -1.00
CA LYS A 275 -16.74 2.69 -2.45
C LYS A 275 -16.69 1.22 -2.87
N THR A 276 -16.23 0.31 -2.01
CA THR A 276 -16.12 -1.12 -2.30
C THR A 276 -17.25 -1.88 -1.65
N GLY A 277 -17.93 -2.75 -2.40
CA GLY A 277 -19.00 -3.63 -1.93
C GLY A 277 -18.52 -4.67 -0.92
N ASN A 278 -19.36 -5.66 -0.60
CA ASN A 278 -18.97 -6.83 0.18
C ASN A 278 -17.89 -7.61 -0.58
N THR A 279 -16.95 -8.21 0.14
CA THR A 279 -15.82 -8.90 -0.48
C THR A 279 -15.75 -10.36 -0.02
N PRO A 280 -15.16 -11.26 -0.84
CA PRO A 280 -15.11 -12.70 -0.58
C PRO A 280 -14.47 -13.12 0.74
N ASP A 281 -13.74 -12.24 1.40
CA ASP A 281 -13.15 -12.42 2.72
C ASP A 281 -14.12 -12.11 3.89
N GLY A 282 -15.40 -11.81 3.58
CA GLY A 282 -16.43 -11.44 4.56
C GLY A 282 -16.40 -9.99 5.02
N ARG A 283 -15.55 -9.12 4.45
CA ARG A 283 -15.60 -7.69 4.75
C ARG A 283 -16.91 -7.10 4.20
N ARG A 284 -17.61 -6.34 5.01
CA ARG A 284 -18.85 -5.65 4.62
C ARG A 284 -18.58 -4.31 3.94
N ALA A 285 -19.45 -3.96 2.99
CA ALA A 285 -19.44 -2.66 2.33
C ALA A 285 -19.47 -1.53 3.39
N GLY A 286 -18.66 -0.50 3.18
CA GLY A 286 -18.54 0.60 4.13
C GLY A 286 -17.47 0.41 5.22
N THR A 287 -17.07 -0.84 5.52
CA THR A 287 -15.96 -1.07 6.45
C THR A 287 -14.66 -0.48 5.87
N PRO A 288 -13.96 0.39 6.60
CA PRO A 288 -12.68 0.94 6.15
C PRO A 288 -11.66 -0.16 5.81
N PHE A 289 -10.84 0.10 4.80
CA PHE A 289 -9.68 -0.76 4.54
C PHE A 289 -8.64 -0.61 5.65
N ALA A 290 -7.75 -1.58 5.77
CA ALA A 290 -6.56 -1.40 6.58
C ALA A 290 -5.69 -0.27 5.99
N PRO A 291 -5.09 0.58 6.83
CA PRO A 291 -4.13 1.56 6.36
C PRO A 291 -2.85 0.84 5.89
N GLY A 292 -2.33 1.27 4.74
CA GLY A 292 -1.09 0.72 4.19
C GLY A 292 -1.11 -0.78 3.95
N ALA A 293 0.02 -1.42 4.23
CA ALA A 293 0.23 -2.85 4.07
C ALA A 293 -0.26 -3.69 5.27
N ASN A 294 -0.94 -3.08 6.22
CA ASN A 294 -1.41 -3.77 7.43
C ASN A 294 -2.51 -4.78 7.11
N PRO A 295 -2.63 -5.85 7.91
CA PRO A 295 -3.81 -6.72 7.85
C PRO A 295 -5.07 -5.96 8.27
N MET A 296 -6.21 -6.44 7.82
CA MET A 296 -7.51 -5.93 8.26
C MET A 296 -7.66 -6.09 9.76
N HIS A 297 -8.34 -5.13 10.38
CA HIS A 297 -8.54 -5.11 11.81
C HIS A 297 -9.15 -6.42 12.34
N GLY A 298 -8.52 -6.96 13.39
CA GLY A 298 -8.95 -8.18 14.09
C GLY A 298 -8.59 -9.48 13.37
N ARG A 299 -7.83 -9.42 12.25
CA ARG A 299 -7.39 -10.63 11.53
C ARG A 299 -6.01 -11.11 11.93
N ASP A 300 -5.16 -10.25 12.45
CA ASP A 300 -3.81 -10.56 12.94
C ASP A 300 -3.85 -11.14 14.37
N ARG A 301 -4.26 -12.39 14.48
CA ARG A 301 -4.51 -13.06 15.78
C ARG A 301 -3.25 -13.62 16.44
N LYS A 302 -2.14 -13.76 15.71
CA LYS A 302 -0.86 -14.31 16.21
C LYS A 302 0.08 -13.25 16.79
N GLY A 303 -0.42 -12.03 17.03
CA GLY A 303 0.32 -10.95 17.70
C GLY A 303 1.18 -10.10 16.75
N ALA A 304 1.77 -9.05 17.31
CA ALA A 304 2.46 -8.00 16.57
C ALA A 304 3.64 -8.52 15.74
N VAL A 305 4.45 -9.43 16.29
CA VAL A 305 5.62 -9.99 15.56
C VAL A 305 5.16 -10.72 14.31
N ALA A 306 4.17 -11.61 14.41
CA ALA A 306 3.66 -12.34 13.25
C ALA A 306 3.11 -11.40 12.18
N SER A 307 2.42 -10.36 12.60
CA SER A 307 1.84 -9.37 11.71
C SER A 307 2.90 -8.53 11.00
N LEU A 308 3.93 -8.07 11.70
CA LEU A 308 5.05 -7.35 11.11
C LEU A 308 5.86 -8.25 10.17
N THR A 309 6.01 -9.54 10.52
CA THR A 309 6.70 -10.51 9.66
C THR A 309 5.97 -10.72 8.34
N SER A 310 4.61 -10.83 8.34
CA SER A 310 3.85 -10.90 7.10
C SER A 310 4.05 -9.68 6.21
N VAL A 311 4.08 -8.49 6.81
CA VAL A 311 4.33 -7.23 6.08
C VAL A 311 5.76 -7.16 5.54
N ALA A 312 6.74 -7.62 6.33
CA ALA A 312 8.16 -7.62 5.94
C ALA A 312 8.50 -8.60 4.81
N LYS A 313 7.64 -9.56 4.51
CA LYS A 313 7.79 -10.47 3.35
C LYS A 313 7.45 -9.83 2.02
N LEU A 314 6.73 -8.71 2.02
CA LEU A 314 6.39 -8.03 0.77
C LEU A 314 7.66 -7.63 0.03
N PRO A 315 7.63 -7.63 -1.34
CA PRO A 315 8.84 -7.40 -2.13
C PRO A 315 9.55 -6.10 -1.78
N GLU A 316 10.89 -6.14 -1.69
CA GLU A 316 11.74 -4.98 -1.34
C GLU A 316 11.61 -3.80 -2.30
N SER A 317 11.16 -4.06 -3.55
CA SER A 317 10.88 -3.02 -4.54
C SER A 317 9.67 -2.14 -4.21
N VAL A 318 9.02 -2.39 -3.07
CA VAL A 318 7.81 -1.69 -2.61
C VAL A 318 8.15 -0.88 -1.36
N TYR A 319 7.94 0.43 -1.42
CA TYR A 319 8.02 1.27 -0.24
C TYR A 319 6.82 0.98 0.67
N ILE A 320 7.07 0.34 1.79
CA ILE A 320 6.05 -0.07 2.75
C ILE A 320 6.03 0.91 3.90
N CYS A 321 4.95 1.65 4.03
CA CYS A 321 4.70 2.44 5.23
C CYS A 321 4.03 1.55 6.29
N ILE A 322 4.75 1.22 7.34
CA ILE A 322 4.21 0.56 8.54
C ILE A 322 3.68 1.65 9.48
N ILE A 323 2.63 2.34 9.06
CA ILE A 323 1.95 3.30 9.94
C ILE A 323 0.76 2.61 10.61
N GLU A 324 0.59 2.83 11.92
CA GLU A 324 -0.67 2.69 12.65
C GLU A 324 -1.04 1.33 13.24
N LYS A 325 -0.12 0.41 13.49
CA LYS A 325 -0.50 -0.81 14.22
C LYS A 325 -0.76 -0.60 15.71
N PHE A 326 -0.29 0.48 16.27
CA PHE A 326 -0.39 0.75 17.71
C PHE A 326 -1.61 1.56 18.13
N LYS A 327 -2.53 1.90 17.23
CA LYS A 327 -3.71 2.73 17.55
C LYS A 327 -4.79 2.06 18.41
N ARG A 328 -4.63 0.83 18.86
CA ARG A 328 -5.71 0.08 19.53
C ARG A 328 -5.33 -0.66 20.80
N PHE A 329 -4.62 0.00 21.68
CA PHE A 329 -4.54 -0.40 23.08
C PHE A 329 -4.96 0.75 24.01
N SER A 330 -5.94 1.53 23.60
CA SER A 330 -6.64 2.47 24.46
C SER A 330 -8.13 2.19 24.43
#